data_964da5fe198a1e5dab86e356d0ff77dc
#
_entry.id   964da5fe198a1e5dab86e356d0ff77dc
#
_cell.length_a   1.000
_cell.length_b   1.000
_cell.length_c   1.000
_cell.angle_alpha   90.00
_cell.angle_beta   90.00
_cell.angle_gamma   90.00
#
_symmetry.space_group_name_H-M   'P 1'
#
loop_
_entity.id
_entity.type
_entity.pdbx_description
1 polymer ?
#
loop_
_entity_poly.entity_id
_entity_poly.type
_entity_poly.pdbx_seq_one_letter_code
_entity_poly.pdbx_strand_id
1 'polypeptide(L)'
;MSDLRFAAFGAGFWTRFQLNGWREIPGVKCVALYNRTLEKASVYAAEFNIPSVYDNPELLFANEKLDFVDIVTGPETHEQFALLALGHGLPVVCQKPLAPSLDAAERMTRAFEQQGVPLLVNENWRWQSPIRQVKHQLENAPIGRPFRARVDMISGFPVFKNQPFLKDLLQFILTDLGTHILDVCRFLFGEVRTVYCKTSKVHAGIAGEDVATVLLEMTSGVTVVAEMAYAENYLEDECFPQTRIFVEAEHGSLELKSGYRIAVTSKGETREQIVAPFHYPWADPAYDVVHSSIVPCQANLLRALRGEENAETTAKDNVKTLKLVHASYQSAQSGQAVPIT
;
A
#
# COMPACT_ATOMS: atom_id res chain seq x y z
N MET A 1 -26.38 9.81 9.06
CA MET A 1 -26.35 8.52 8.40
C MET A 1 -26.03 7.47 9.44
N SER A 2 -26.56 6.25 9.34
CA SER A 2 -26.18 5.12 10.22
C SER A 2 -24.76 4.71 9.93
N ASP A 3 -24.08 4.12 10.94
CA ASP A 3 -22.74 3.56 10.76
C ASP A 3 -22.78 2.41 9.76
N LEU A 4 -21.82 2.36 8.82
CA LEU A 4 -21.57 1.17 8.02
C LEU A 4 -20.99 0.06 8.90
N ARG A 5 -21.50 -1.14 8.74
CA ARG A 5 -21.16 -2.32 9.53
C ARG A 5 -20.26 -3.24 8.72
N PHE A 6 -19.11 -3.60 9.25
CA PHE A 6 -18.21 -4.53 8.55
C PHE A 6 -17.74 -5.68 9.44
N ALA A 7 -17.34 -6.76 8.79
CA ALA A 7 -16.56 -7.83 9.40
C ALA A 7 -15.12 -7.75 8.94
N ALA A 8 -14.19 -7.91 9.90
CA ALA A 8 -12.76 -8.04 9.58
C ALA A 8 -12.40 -9.54 9.46
N PHE A 9 -11.63 -9.88 8.42
CA PHE A 9 -11.15 -11.24 8.16
C PHE A 9 -9.65 -11.30 8.40
N GLY A 10 -9.26 -12.03 9.44
CA GLY A 10 -7.87 -12.20 9.88
C GLY A 10 -7.60 -11.61 11.25
N ALA A 11 -6.72 -12.26 12.01
CA ALA A 11 -6.21 -11.81 13.32
C ALA A 11 -4.67 -11.88 13.33
N GLY A 12 -4.06 -11.26 12.30
CA GLY A 12 -2.62 -11.16 12.11
C GLY A 12 -2.05 -9.83 12.61
N PHE A 13 -0.76 -9.61 12.34
CA PHE A 13 -0.04 -8.40 12.73
C PHE A 13 -0.74 -7.11 12.26
N TRP A 14 -1.13 -7.05 10.98
CA TRP A 14 -1.74 -5.86 10.39
C TRP A 14 -3.18 -5.59 10.83
N THR A 15 -3.90 -6.61 11.31
CA THR A 15 -5.29 -6.46 11.76
C THR A 15 -5.44 -5.40 12.85
N ARG A 16 -4.49 -5.34 13.80
CA ARG A 16 -4.50 -4.33 14.87
C ARG A 16 -4.46 -2.91 14.30
N PHE A 17 -3.59 -2.67 13.35
CA PHE A 17 -3.43 -1.35 12.73
C PHE A 17 -4.63 -0.96 11.87
N GLN A 18 -5.19 -1.92 11.13
CA GLN A 18 -6.42 -1.68 10.35
C GLN A 18 -7.61 -1.37 11.25
N LEU A 19 -7.82 -2.13 12.31
CA LEU A 19 -8.92 -1.89 13.26
C LEU A 19 -8.75 -0.55 14.00
N ASN A 20 -7.53 -0.17 14.38
CA ASN A 20 -7.27 1.15 14.94
C ASN A 20 -7.57 2.26 13.93
N GLY A 21 -7.16 2.11 12.69
CA GLY A 21 -7.48 3.07 11.63
C GLY A 21 -8.97 3.27 11.45
N TRP A 22 -9.76 2.20 11.39
CA TRP A 22 -11.22 2.28 11.29
C TRP A 22 -11.87 2.98 12.50
N ARG A 23 -11.31 2.83 13.70
CA ARG A 23 -11.83 3.49 14.92
C ARG A 23 -11.65 5.00 14.91
N GLU A 24 -10.68 5.53 14.16
CA GLU A 24 -10.47 6.98 14.01
C GLU A 24 -11.50 7.63 13.06
N ILE A 25 -12.27 6.82 12.32
CA ILE A 25 -13.17 7.32 11.28
C ILE A 25 -14.62 7.20 11.75
N PRO A 26 -15.36 8.31 11.82
CA PRO A 26 -16.77 8.26 12.23
C PRO A 26 -17.66 7.59 11.19
N GLY A 27 -18.71 6.93 11.69
CA GLY A 27 -19.74 6.33 10.83
C GLY A 27 -19.37 4.97 10.27
N VAL A 28 -18.47 4.24 10.87
CA VAL A 28 -18.13 2.86 10.53
C VAL A 28 -17.90 2.04 11.80
N LYS A 29 -18.30 0.77 11.79
CA LYS A 29 -18.18 -0.11 12.97
C LYS A 29 -17.83 -1.53 12.57
N CYS A 30 -16.75 -2.07 13.13
CA CYS A 30 -16.46 -3.49 13.09
C CYS A 30 -17.45 -4.24 14.02
N VAL A 31 -18.24 -5.16 13.47
CA VAL A 31 -19.25 -5.90 14.21
C VAL A 31 -18.94 -7.38 14.37
N ALA A 32 -18.04 -7.89 13.55
CA ALA A 32 -17.61 -9.29 13.61
C ALA A 32 -16.14 -9.43 13.21
N LEU A 33 -15.49 -10.46 13.76
CA LEU A 33 -14.13 -10.83 13.40
C LEU A 33 -14.08 -12.31 13.06
N TYR A 34 -13.57 -12.60 11.87
CA TYR A 34 -13.30 -13.98 11.43
C TYR A 34 -11.80 -14.27 11.53
N ASN A 35 -11.46 -15.42 12.08
CA ASN A 35 -10.11 -15.98 11.94
C ASN A 35 -10.15 -17.50 12.09
N ARG A 36 -9.39 -18.22 11.28
CA ARG A 36 -9.25 -19.69 11.34
C ARG A 36 -9.00 -20.25 12.74
N THR A 37 -8.28 -19.48 13.58
CA THR A 37 -8.02 -19.78 14.99
C THR A 37 -8.88 -18.85 15.83
N LEU A 38 -9.94 -19.36 16.45
CA LEU A 38 -10.94 -18.60 17.20
C LEU A 38 -10.33 -17.83 18.36
N GLU A 39 -9.36 -18.44 19.08
CA GLU A 39 -8.67 -17.82 20.21
C GLU A 39 -7.93 -16.53 19.82
N LYS A 40 -7.28 -16.52 18.65
CA LYS A 40 -6.62 -15.30 18.12
C LYS A 40 -7.63 -14.19 17.84
N ALA A 41 -8.75 -14.53 17.21
CA ALA A 41 -9.81 -13.57 16.94
C ALA A 41 -10.43 -13.04 18.25
N SER A 42 -10.62 -13.88 19.25
CA SER A 42 -11.19 -13.50 20.54
C SER A 42 -10.32 -12.46 21.28
N VAL A 43 -8.98 -12.55 21.17
CA VAL A 43 -8.07 -11.55 21.76
C VAL A 43 -8.31 -10.17 21.13
N TYR A 44 -8.37 -10.08 19.80
CA TYR A 44 -8.65 -8.82 19.10
C TYR A 44 -10.07 -8.33 19.36
N ALA A 45 -11.05 -9.24 19.39
CA ALA A 45 -12.44 -8.88 19.68
C ALA A 45 -12.58 -8.24 21.08
N ALA A 46 -11.90 -8.77 22.08
CA ALA A 46 -11.86 -8.18 23.41
C ALA A 46 -11.17 -6.80 23.42
N GLU A 47 -10.01 -6.65 22.76
CA GLU A 47 -9.26 -5.40 22.66
C GLU A 47 -10.08 -4.30 21.95
N PHE A 48 -10.79 -4.66 20.90
CA PHE A 48 -11.51 -3.71 20.05
C PHE A 48 -13.02 -3.62 20.34
N ASN A 49 -13.51 -4.34 21.34
CA ASN A 49 -14.94 -4.43 21.70
C ASN A 49 -15.81 -4.88 20.50
N ILE A 50 -15.34 -5.87 19.75
CA ILE A 50 -16.07 -6.47 18.63
C ILE A 50 -17.02 -7.53 19.20
N PRO A 51 -18.33 -7.42 18.94
CA PRO A 51 -19.32 -8.26 19.64
C PRO A 51 -19.32 -9.73 19.22
N SER A 52 -18.93 -10.03 17.97
CA SER A 52 -19.07 -11.39 17.40
C SER A 52 -17.72 -11.89 16.88
N VAL A 53 -17.46 -13.18 17.11
CA VAL A 53 -16.24 -13.87 16.64
C VAL A 53 -16.60 -15.18 15.97
N TYR A 54 -15.97 -15.47 14.84
CA TYR A 54 -16.25 -16.65 14.02
C TYR A 54 -14.97 -17.34 13.56
N ASP A 55 -14.97 -18.66 13.50
CA ASP A 55 -13.97 -19.51 12.83
C ASP A 55 -14.51 -20.15 11.54
N ASN A 56 -15.78 -19.92 11.26
CA ASN A 56 -16.47 -20.32 10.02
C ASN A 56 -17.05 -19.08 9.33
N PRO A 57 -16.56 -18.72 8.11
CA PRO A 57 -17.02 -17.53 7.41
C PRO A 57 -18.47 -17.61 6.94
N GLU A 58 -18.98 -18.80 6.62
CA GLU A 58 -20.40 -19.00 6.23
C GLU A 58 -21.35 -18.68 7.39
N LEU A 59 -20.98 -19.07 8.61
CA LEU A 59 -21.76 -18.74 9.79
C LEU A 59 -21.73 -17.23 10.08
N LEU A 60 -20.61 -16.57 9.79
CA LEU A 60 -20.52 -15.12 9.92
C LEU A 60 -21.50 -14.43 8.97
N PHE A 61 -21.49 -14.78 7.68
CA PHE A 61 -22.41 -14.20 6.71
C PHE A 61 -23.89 -14.55 6.98
N ALA A 62 -24.15 -15.72 7.53
CA ALA A 62 -25.52 -16.11 7.88
C ALA A 62 -26.11 -15.33 9.09
N ASN A 63 -25.25 -14.89 10.02
CA ASN A 63 -25.69 -14.28 11.27
C ASN A 63 -25.52 -12.76 11.34
N GLU A 64 -24.62 -12.18 10.53
CA GLU A 64 -24.32 -10.75 10.60
C GLU A 64 -24.90 -9.98 9.41
N LYS A 65 -25.42 -8.79 9.71
CA LYS A 65 -25.81 -7.82 8.68
C LYS A 65 -24.63 -6.90 8.43
N LEU A 66 -24.02 -7.03 7.24
CA LEU A 66 -22.83 -6.31 6.85
C LEU A 66 -23.11 -5.39 5.66
N ASP A 67 -22.38 -4.28 5.60
CA ASP A 67 -22.33 -3.37 4.47
C ASP A 67 -21.07 -3.61 3.63
N PHE A 68 -19.99 -4.14 4.22
CA PHE A 68 -18.76 -4.56 3.52
C PHE A 68 -17.92 -5.52 4.39
N VAL A 69 -16.85 -6.02 3.79
CA VAL A 69 -15.84 -6.89 4.45
C VAL A 69 -14.47 -6.25 4.32
N ASP A 70 -13.66 -6.27 5.41
CA ASP A 70 -12.24 -5.90 5.39
C ASP A 70 -11.36 -7.16 5.51
N ILE A 71 -10.65 -7.51 4.44
CA ILE A 71 -9.80 -8.72 4.38
C ILE A 71 -8.37 -8.36 4.71
N VAL A 72 -7.89 -8.87 5.85
CA VAL A 72 -6.56 -8.61 6.43
C VAL A 72 -5.81 -9.92 6.69
N THR A 73 -6.14 -10.95 5.94
CA THR A 73 -5.49 -12.27 5.96
C THR A 73 -4.20 -12.27 5.14
N GLY A 74 -3.56 -13.43 4.97
CA GLY A 74 -2.47 -13.59 4.00
C GLY A 74 -2.99 -13.59 2.56
N PRO A 75 -2.16 -13.14 1.59
CA PRO A 75 -2.57 -12.97 0.19
C PRO A 75 -3.16 -14.26 -0.44
N GLU A 76 -2.72 -15.42 0.02
CA GLU A 76 -3.16 -16.74 -0.48
C GLU A 76 -4.66 -16.99 -0.30
N THR A 77 -5.29 -16.28 0.64
CA THR A 77 -6.71 -16.44 0.97
C THR A 77 -7.57 -15.27 0.50
N HIS A 78 -6.97 -14.20 -0.06
CA HIS A 78 -7.70 -13.01 -0.49
C HIS A 78 -8.76 -13.33 -1.54
N GLU A 79 -8.40 -14.09 -2.59
CA GLU A 79 -9.34 -14.48 -3.65
C GLU A 79 -10.53 -15.27 -3.08
N GLN A 80 -10.27 -16.25 -2.22
CA GLN A 80 -11.31 -17.07 -1.60
C GLN A 80 -12.33 -16.21 -0.82
N PHE A 81 -11.84 -15.37 0.08
CA PHE A 81 -12.74 -14.59 0.93
C PHE A 81 -13.42 -13.44 0.18
N ALA A 82 -12.74 -12.84 -0.79
CA ALA A 82 -13.33 -11.81 -1.63
C ALA A 82 -14.48 -12.39 -2.48
N LEU A 83 -14.27 -13.53 -3.15
CA LEU A 83 -15.31 -14.16 -3.94
C LEU A 83 -16.48 -14.68 -3.07
N LEU A 84 -16.20 -15.13 -1.85
CA LEU A 84 -17.22 -15.48 -0.89
C LEU A 84 -18.09 -14.26 -0.52
N ALA A 85 -17.48 -13.13 -0.17
CA ALA A 85 -18.19 -11.88 0.11
C ALA A 85 -18.98 -11.38 -1.12
N LEU A 86 -18.40 -11.50 -2.32
CA LEU A 86 -19.08 -11.17 -3.58
C LEU A 86 -20.32 -12.04 -3.80
N GLY A 87 -20.30 -13.32 -3.42
CA GLY A 87 -21.46 -14.22 -3.45
C GLY A 87 -22.64 -13.74 -2.58
N HIS A 88 -22.35 -12.92 -1.58
CA HIS A 88 -23.34 -12.22 -0.74
C HIS A 88 -23.64 -10.79 -1.22
N GLY A 89 -23.08 -10.36 -2.36
CA GLY A 89 -23.25 -9.02 -2.91
C GLY A 89 -22.55 -7.91 -2.12
N LEU A 90 -21.57 -8.27 -1.28
CA LEU A 90 -20.89 -7.33 -0.38
C LEU A 90 -19.63 -6.73 -1.02
N PRO A 91 -19.45 -5.39 -0.94
CA PRO A 91 -18.19 -4.74 -1.19
C PRO A 91 -17.07 -5.29 -0.31
N VAL A 92 -15.85 -5.24 -0.85
CA VAL A 92 -14.66 -5.71 -0.14
C VAL A 92 -13.60 -4.62 -0.13
N VAL A 93 -13.00 -4.42 1.04
CA VAL A 93 -11.71 -3.77 1.22
C VAL A 93 -10.68 -4.87 1.47
N CYS A 94 -9.61 -4.94 0.68
CA CYS A 94 -8.64 -6.04 0.75
C CYS A 94 -7.22 -5.49 0.99
N GLN A 95 -6.44 -6.18 1.81
CA GLN A 95 -5.04 -5.84 2.03
C GLN A 95 -4.17 -6.04 0.78
N LYS A 96 -3.09 -5.28 0.72
CA LYS A 96 -2.02 -5.49 -0.27
C LYS A 96 -1.12 -6.69 0.15
N PRO A 97 -0.49 -7.37 -0.81
CA PRO A 97 -0.84 -7.36 -2.23
C PRO A 97 -2.23 -7.94 -2.44
N LEU A 98 -2.98 -7.42 -3.43
CA LEU A 98 -4.37 -7.82 -3.69
C LEU A 98 -4.53 -9.34 -3.83
N ALA A 99 -3.55 -10.00 -4.45
CA ALA A 99 -3.50 -11.45 -4.60
C ALA A 99 -2.05 -11.94 -4.73
N PRO A 100 -1.79 -13.24 -4.57
CA PRO A 100 -0.44 -13.80 -4.70
C PRO A 100 0.08 -13.83 -6.15
N SER A 101 -0.77 -13.65 -7.13
CA SER A 101 -0.40 -13.58 -8.55
C SER A 101 -1.24 -12.56 -9.31
N LEU A 102 -0.70 -12.07 -10.43
CA LEU A 102 -1.41 -11.15 -11.31
C LEU A 102 -2.72 -11.77 -11.84
N ASP A 103 -2.68 -13.04 -12.25
CA ASP A 103 -3.86 -13.74 -12.77
C ASP A 103 -4.98 -13.81 -11.73
N ALA A 104 -4.66 -14.09 -10.46
CA ALA A 104 -5.65 -14.11 -9.39
C ALA A 104 -6.24 -12.72 -9.14
N ALA A 105 -5.39 -11.67 -9.11
CA ALA A 105 -5.84 -10.29 -8.96
C ALA A 105 -6.78 -9.86 -10.10
N GLU A 106 -6.44 -10.22 -11.35
CA GLU A 106 -7.28 -9.92 -12.51
C GLU A 106 -8.61 -10.70 -12.50
N ARG A 107 -8.60 -11.98 -12.06
CA ARG A 107 -9.86 -12.76 -11.90
C ARG A 107 -10.78 -12.13 -10.87
N MET A 108 -10.23 -11.79 -9.69
CA MET A 108 -10.99 -11.11 -8.64
C MET A 108 -11.58 -9.79 -9.16
N THR A 109 -10.75 -8.95 -9.77
CA THR A 109 -11.17 -7.64 -10.29
C THR A 109 -12.30 -7.80 -11.30
N ARG A 110 -12.16 -8.71 -12.29
CA ARG A 110 -13.20 -8.98 -13.28
C ARG A 110 -14.50 -9.46 -12.67
N ALA A 111 -14.43 -10.35 -11.67
CA ALA A 111 -15.64 -10.88 -11.01
C ALA A 111 -16.45 -9.77 -10.32
N PHE A 112 -15.76 -8.86 -9.61
CA PHE A 112 -16.40 -7.73 -8.96
C PHE A 112 -16.93 -6.70 -9.96
N GLU A 113 -16.17 -6.37 -11.02
CA GLU A 113 -16.63 -5.48 -12.09
C GLU A 113 -17.88 -6.00 -12.79
N GLN A 114 -17.95 -7.31 -13.07
CA GLN A 114 -19.13 -7.94 -13.70
C GLN A 114 -20.40 -7.84 -12.87
N GLN A 115 -20.28 -7.82 -11.55
CA GLN A 115 -21.42 -7.67 -10.64
C GLN A 115 -21.67 -6.21 -10.22
N GLY A 116 -20.80 -5.27 -10.61
CA GLY A 116 -20.91 -3.87 -10.22
C GLY A 116 -20.70 -3.64 -8.72
N VAL A 117 -20.02 -4.58 -8.04
CA VAL A 117 -19.71 -4.49 -6.61
C VAL A 117 -18.30 -3.93 -6.41
N PRO A 118 -18.07 -2.98 -5.48
CA PRO A 118 -16.73 -2.43 -5.22
C PRO A 118 -15.76 -3.47 -4.65
N LEU A 119 -14.55 -3.55 -5.25
CA LEU A 119 -13.38 -4.19 -4.67
C LEU A 119 -12.29 -3.13 -4.52
N LEU A 120 -11.96 -2.77 -3.29
CA LEU A 120 -11.06 -1.69 -2.90
C LEU A 120 -9.82 -2.28 -2.24
N VAL A 121 -8.70 -1.55 -2.28
CA VAL A 121 -7.42 -2.06 -1.77
C VAL A 121 -6.84 -1.13 -0.72
N ASN A 122 -6.41 -1.68 0.40
CA ASN A 122 -5.67 -0.99 1.44
C ASN A 122 -4.21 -0.73 1.01
N GLU A 123 -4.02 0.00 -0.10
CA GLU A 123 -2.71 0.54 -0.48
C GLU A 123 -2.58 1.96 0.10
N ASN A 124 -1.93 2.04 1.24
CA ASN A 124 -1.89 3.26 2.03
C ASN A 124 -0.66 4.15 1.79
N TRP A 125 0.36 3.70 1.06
CA TRP A 125 1.63 4.43 0.96
C TRP A 125 1.48 5.80 0.32
N ARG A 126 0.67 5.92 -0.76
CA ARG A 126 0.35 7.22 -1.38
C ARG A 126 -0.36 8.20 -0.44
N TRP A 127 -0.91 7.72 0.68
CA TRP A 127 -1.60 8.51 1.71
C TRP A 127 -0.67 9.04 2.81
N GLN A 128 0.61 8.73 2.77
CA GLN A 128 1.59 9.35 3.66
C GLN A 128 1.58 10.87 3.46
N SER A 129 1.49 11.65 4.54
CA SER A 129 1.40 13.11 4.48
C SER A 129 2.51 13.75 3.64
N PRO A 130 3.81 13.34 3.75
CA PRO A 130 4.85 13.91 2.91
C PRO A 130 4.68 13.57 1.42
N ILE A 131 4.19 12.37 1.07
CA ILE A 131 3.94 11.97 -0.32
C ILE A 131 2.77 12.76 -0.91
N ARG A 132 1.69 12.95 -0.16
CA ARG A 132 0.57 13.82 -0.56
C ARG A 132 1.03 15.24 -0.81
N GLN A 133 1.90 15.77 0.05
CA GLN A 133 2.44 17.11 -0.13
C GLN A 133 3.40 17.21 -1.33
N VAL A 134 4.20 16.19 -1.62
CA VAL A 134 4.98 16.11 -2.85
C VAL A 134 4.05 16.22 -4.07
N LYS A 135 2.97 15.44 -4.11
CA LYS A 135 1.97 15.50 -5.18
C LYS A 135 1.40 16.92 -5.35
N HIS A 136 0.99 17.54 -4.25
CA HIS A 136 0.48 18.92 -4.25
C HIS A 136 1.52 19.91 -4.80
N GLN A 137 2.80 19.77 -4.43
CA GLN A 137 3.85 20.67 -4.94
C GLN A 137 4.14 20.42 -6.44
N LEU A 138 4.10 19.17 -6.91
CA LEU A 138 4.25 18.86 -8.34
C LEU A 138 3.16 19.51 -9.20
N GLU A 139 1.97 19.66 -8.66
CA GLU A 139 0.83 20.27 -9.35
C GLU A 139 0.82 21.81 -9.29
N ASN A 140 1.40 22.39 -8.23
CA ASN A 140 1.20 23.83 -7.93
C ASN A 140 2.49 24.66 -7.87
N ALA A 141 3.67 24.03 -7.69
CA ALA A 141 4.91 24.78 -7.62
C ALA A 141 5.40 25.23 -9.01
N PRO A 142 6.06 26.41 -9.08
CA PRO A 142 6.49 26.99 -10.36
C PRO A 142 7.82 26.37 -10.87
N ILE A 143 7.92 25.02 -10.81
CA ILE A 143 9.09 24.28 -11.25
C ILE A 143 9.01 23.81 -12.72
N GLY A 144 7.85 23.97 -13.35
CA GLY A 144 7.62 23.46 -14.70
C GLY A 144 7.36 21.94 -14.75
N ARG A 145 7.40 21.39 -15.94
CA ARG A 145 7.12 19.96 -16.16
C ARG A 145 8.28 19.09 -15.67
N PRO A 146 8.02 18.06 -14.82
CA PRO A 146 9.03 17.08 -14.46
C PRO A 146 9.54 16.30 -15.68
N PHE A 147 10.84 15.97 -15.70
CA PHE A 147 11.45 15.13 -16.75
C PHE A 147 12.23 13.95 -16.18
N ARG A 148 12.70 14.05 -14.92
CA ARG A 148 13.39 12.95 -14.23
C ARG A 148 13.04 12.94 -12.74
N ALA A 149 12.91 11.74 -12.18
CA ALA A 149 12.71 11.58 -10.75
C ALA A 149 13.46 10.36 -10.20
N ARG A 150 13.73 10.40 -8.91
CA ARG A 150 14.19 9.28 -8.10
C ARG A 150 13.27 9.14 -6.91
N VAL A 151 12.83 7.90 -6.66
CA VAL A 151 11.99 7.52 -5.51
C VAL A 151 12.68 6.38 -4.81
N ASP A 152 13.14 6.58 -3.60
CA ASP A 152 13.88 5.55 -2.89
C ASP A 152 13.34 5.28 -1.48
N MET A 153 13.36 3.99 -1.10
CA MET A 153 13.20 3.53 0.27
C MET A 153 14.27 2.48 0.55
N ILE A 154 15.33 2.92 1.22
CA ILE A 154 16.51 2.11 1.52
C ILE A 154 16.73 2.15 3.03
N SER A 155 16.76 0.98 3.68
CA SER A 155 16.76 0.89 5.14
C SER A 155 17.41 -0.36 5.70
N GLY A 156 18.11 -0.21 6.83
CA GLY A 156 18.52 -1.28 7.71
C GLY A 156 17.43 -1.79 8.68
N PHE A 157 16.17 -1.40 8.45
CA PHE A 157 15.05 -1.84 9.29
C PHE A 157 15.00 -3.38 9.39
N PRO A 158 14.93 -3.96 10.61
CA PRO A 158 15.01 -5.40 10.81
C PRO A 158 13.68 -6.10 10.47
N VAL A 159 13.24 -6.01 9.21
CA VAL A 159 11.93 -6.53 8.74
C VAL A 159 11.72 -8.00 9.09
N PHE A 160 12.77 -8.82 9.03
CA PHE A 160 12.69 -10.24 9.33
C PHE A 160 12.48 -10.55 10.82
N LYS A 161 12.70 -9.59 11.72
CA LYS A 161 12.38 -9.76 13.15
C LYS A 161 10.88 -9.73 13.37
N ASN A 162 10.19 -8.85 12.67
CA ASN A 162 8.75 -8.64 12.82
C ASN A 162 7.93 -9.57 11.90
N GLN A 163 8.48 -9.91 10.74
CA GLN A 163 7.85 -10.74 9.72
C GLN A 163 8.81 -11.84 9.23
N PRO A 164 9.08 -12.89 10.06
CA PRO A 164 10.08 -13.92 9.73
C PRO A 164 9.81 -14.69 8.44
N PHE A 165 8.52 -14.83 8.05
CA PHE A 165 8.11 -15.54 6.85
C PHE A 165 8.64 -14.91 5.55
N LEU A 166 8.99 -13.62 5.57
CA LEU A 166 9.56 -12.92 4.42
C LEU A 166 10.89 -13.53 3.96
N LYS A 167 11.60 -14.23 4.86
CA LYS A 167 12.86 -14.92 4.51
C LYS A 167 12.66 -16.03 3.48
N ASP A 168 11.48 -16.63 3.46
CA ASP A 168 11.17 -17.81 2.64
C ASP A 168 10.56 -17.43 1.28
N LEU A 169 10.27 -16.14 1.05
CA LEU A 169 9.72 -15.64 -0.20
C LEU A 169 10.79 -15.68 -1.31
N LEU A 170 10.50 -16.38 -2.40
CA LEU A 170 11.36 -16.43 -3.61
C LEU A 170 11.34 -15.11 -4.40
N GLN A 171 10.24 -14.36 -4.29
CA GLN A 171 10.04 -13.03 -4.84
C GLN A 171 9.70 -12.11 -3.68
N PHE A 172 10.69 -11.41 -3.12
CA PHE A 172 10.54 -10.73 -1.84
C PHE A 172 10.38 -9.21 -1.98
N ILE A 173 11.46 -8.48 -2.27
CA ILE A 173 11.47 -7.02 -2.11
C ILE A 173 10.46 -6.31 -3.02
N LEU A 174 10.34 -6.76 -4.28
CA LEU A 174 9.40 -6.18 -5.22
C LEU A 174 7.95 -6.51 -4.87
N THR A 175 7.68 -7.70 -4.31
CA THR A 175 6.33 -8.09 -3.88
C THR A 175 5.92 -7.39 -2.58
N ASP A 176 6.84 -7.23 -1.63
CA ASP A 176 6.53 -6.59 -0.34
C ASP A 176 6.58 -5.06 -0.42
N LEU A 177 7.76 -4.50 -0.70
CA LEU A 177 7.97 -3.05 -0.73
C LEU A 177 7.70 -2.44 -2.10
N GLY A 178 7.96 -3.18 -3.18
CA GLY A 178 7.78 -2.69 -4.55
C GLY A 178 6.32 -2.38 -4.87
N THR A 179 5.34 -3.10 -4.30
CA THR A 179 3.92 -2.75 -4.43
C THR A 179 3.64 -1.33 -3.98
N HIS A 180 4.27 -0.87 -2.91
CA HIS A 180 4.12 0.48 -2.39
C HIS A 180 4.89 1.52 -3.22
N ILE A 181 6.16 1.26 -3.50
CA ILE A 181 7.03 2.26 -4.17
C ILE A 181 6.61 2.46 -5.63
N LEU A 182 6.25 1.38 -6.34
CA LEU A 182 5.74 1.49 -7.71
C LEU A 182 4.35 2.15 -7.76
N ASP A 183 3.52 1.95 -6.74
CA ASP A 183 2.26 2.67 -6.57
C ASP A 183 2.49 4.17 -6.37
N VAL A 184 3.44 4.56 -5.53
CA VAL A 184 3.84 5.96 -5.34
C VAL A 184 4.36 6.58 -6.64
N CYS A 185 5.17 5.85 -7.42
CA CYS A 185 5.63 6.34 -8.72
C CYS A 185 4.46 6.61 -9.68
N ARG A 186 3.47 5.69 -9.74
CA ARG A 186 2.26 5.87 -10.54
C ARG A 186 1.43 7.06 -10.04
N PHE A 187 1.25 7.17 -8.73
CA PHE A 187 0.50 8.27 -8.10
C PHE A 187 1.10 9.64 -8.43
N LEU A 188 2.42 9.75 -8.39
CA LEU A 188 3.10 11.03 -8.61
C LEU A 188 3.25 11.40 -10.10
N PHE A 189 3.57 10.44 -10.97
CA PHE A 189 4.02 10.70 -12.34
C PHE A 189 3.12 10.11 -13.43
N GLY A 190 2.07 9.37 -13.07
CA GLY A 190 1.14 8.74 -14.00
C GLY A 190 1.51 7.29 -14.35
N GLU A 191 0.98 6.79 -15.46
CA GLU A 191 1.16 5.38 -15.84
C GLU A 191 2.54 5.12 -16.47
N VAL A 192 3.00 3.87 -16.37
CA VAL A 192 4.28 3.41 -16.88
C VAL A 192 4.11 2.84 -18.29
N ARG A 193 5.05 3.14 -19.18
CA ARG A 193 5.14 2.58 -20.53
C ARG A 193 6.09 1.39 -20.59
N THR A 194 7.24 1.51 -19.93
CA THR A 194 8.32 0.51 -19.99
C THR A 194 9.01 0.40 -18.63
N VAL A 195 9.39 -0.81 -18.27
CA VAL A 195 10.13 -1.10 -17.04
C VAL A 195 11.43 -1.83 -17.37
N TYR A 196 12.53 -1.44 -16.70
CA TYR A 196 13.77 -2.19 -16.62
C TYR A 196 14.14 -2.38 -15.16
N CYS A 197 14.52 -3.60 -14.76
CA CYS A 197 14.77 -3.92 -13.37
C CYS A 197 16.06 -4.75 -13.19
N LYS A 198 16.76 -4.47 -12.10
CA LYS A 198 17.81 -5.33 -11.54
C LYS A 198 17.50 -5.60 -10.07
N THR A 199 17.72 -6.84 -9.68
CA THR A 199 17.60 -7.29 -8.29
C THR A 199 18.92 -7.86 -7.81
N SER A 200 19.16 -7.77 -6.51
CA SER A 200 20.28 -8.42 -5.84
C SER A 200 19.90 -8.88 -4.44
N LYS A 201 20.76 -9.69 -3.85
CA LYS A 201 20.59 -10.22 -2.50
C LYS A 201 21.79 -9.90 -1.65
N VAL A 202 21.55 -9.20 -0.53
CA VAL A 202 22.56 -8.79 0.46
C VAL A 202 22.55 -9.76 1.65
N HIS A 203 21.38 -10.11 2.16
CA HIS A 203 21.27 -11.05 3.28
C HIS A 203 21.44 -12.50 2.82
N ALA A 204 22.43 -13.21 3.39
CA ALA A 204 22.72 -14.60 3.00
C ALA A 204 21.61 -15.60 3.38
N GLY A 205 20.83 -15.32 4.40
CA GLY A 205 19.85 -16.25 4.99
C GLY A 205 18.43 -16.14 4.45
N ILE A 206 18.21 -15.53 3.28
CA ILE A 206 16.89 -15.37 2.67
C ILE A 206 16.79 -16.13 1.34
N ALA A 207 15.58 -16.44 0.90
CA ALA A 207 15.36 -17.16 -0.35
C ALA A 207 15.41 -16.21 -1.57
N GLY A 208 14.69 -15.12 -1.55
CA GLY A 208 14.58 -14.13 -2.62
C GLY A 208 15.61 -13.02 -2.55
N GLU A 209 15.29 -11.92 -3.19
CA GLU A 209 16.07 -10.67 -3.25
C GLU A 209 15.58 -9.66 -2.20
N ASP A 210 16.49 -8.85 -1.68
CA ASP A 210 16.20 -7.78 -0.72
C ASP A 210 16.63 -6.39 -1.23
N VAL A 211 17.10 -6.33 -2.47
CA VAL A 211 17.45 -5.10 -3.16
C VAL A 211 16.88 -5.10 -4.57
N ALA A 212 16.23 -4.02 -4.97
CA ALA A 212 15.79 -3.79 -6.33
C ALA A 212 16.02 -2.34 -6.78
N THR A 213 16.46 -2.19 -8.02
CA THR A 213 16.50 -0.92 -8.74
C THR A 213 15.67 -1.06 -10.00
N VAL A 214 14.65 -0.20 -10.12
CA VAL A 214 13.68 -0.23 -11.22
C VAL A 214 13.73 1.11 -11.97
N LEU A 215 14.01 1.06 -13.26
CA LEU A 215 13.92 2.19 -14.16
C LEU A 215 12.57 2.16 -14.86
N LEU A 216 11.79 3.23 -14.71
CA LEU A 216 10.46 3.39 -15.29
C LEU A 216 10.48 4.50 -16.35
N GLU A 217 9.95 4.19 -17.54
CA GLU A 217 9.58 5.18 -18.53
C GLU A 217 8.08 5.46 -18.38
N MET A 218 7.75 6.67 -17.93
CA MET A 218 6.35 7.06 -17.72
C MET A 218 5.69 7.48 -19.04
N THR A 219 4.39 7.28 -19.16
CA THR A 219 3.61 7.77 -20.33
C THR A 219 3.64 9.30 -20.44
N SER A 220 3.84 9.99 -19.34
CA SER A 220 4.03 11.46 -19.26
C SER A 220 5.37 11.93 -19.84
N GLY A 221 6.31 11.01 -20.13
CA GLY A 221 7.68 11.31 -20.58
C GLY A 221 8.68 11.49 -19.45
N VAL A 222 8.27 11.37 -18.19
CA VAL A 222 9.18 11.37 -17.03
C VAL A 222 9.93 10.04 -16.99
N THR A 223 11.23 10.08 -16.72
CA THR A 223 12.02 8.89 -16.36
C THR A 223 12.16 8.81 -14.85
N VAL A 224 11.76 7.69 -14.25
CA VAL A 224 11.82 7.48 -12.79
C VAL A 224 12.78 6.34 -12.46
N VAL A 225 13.67 6.54 -11.50
CA VAL A 225 14.44 5.47 -10.86
C VAL A 225 13.80 5.20 -9.50
N ALA A 226 13.26 4.00 -9.34
CA ALA A 226 12.71 3.52 -8.08
C ALA A 226 13.69 2.54 -7.43
N GLU A 227 14.16 2.85 -6.23
CA GLU A 227 15.14 2.05 -5.50
C GLU A 227 14.56 1.59 -4.18
N MET A 228 14.75 0.33 -3.87
CA MET A 228 14.28 -0.26 -2.62
C MET A 228 15.26 -1.30 -2.11
N ALA A 229 15.51 -1.28 -0.81
CA ALA A 229 16.38 -2.25 -0.16
C ALA A 229 16.05 -2.39 1.33
N TYR A 230 16.09 -3.64 1.80
CA TYR A 230 16.26 -3.95 3.21
C TYR A 230 17.72 -4.36 3.43
N ALA A 231 18.59 -3.36 3.55
CA ALA A 231 20.01 -3.55 3.81
C ALA A 231 20.48 -2.47 4.76
N GLU A 232 21.46 -2.78 5.62
CA GLU A 232 22.05 -1.79 6.51
C GLU A 232 22.59 -0.62 5.71
N ASN A 233 22.24 0.60 6.13
CA ASN A 233 22.75 1.83 5.54
C ASN A 233 23.01 2.85 6.65
N TYR A 234 23.81 3.87 6.34
CA TYR A 234 24.23 4.89 7.31
C TYR A 234 23.30 6.11 7.38
N LEU A 235 22.16 6.08 6.70
CA LEU A 235 21.34 7.27 6.51
C LEU A 235 20.20 7.38 7.52
N GLU A 236 19.76 6.27 8.10
CA GLU A 236 18.64 6.22 9.06
C GLU A 236 18.84 5.09 10.08
N ASP A 237 19.39 5.41 11.24
CA ASP A 237 19.68 4.41 12.28
C ASP A 237 18.54 4.20 13.29
N GLU A 238 17.63 5.17 13.44
CA GLU A 238 16.73 5.21 14.60
C GLU A 238 15.22 5.25 14.27
N CYS A 239 14.81 5.38 13.00
CA CYS A 239 13.40 5.43 12.65
C CYS A 239 13.05 4.49 11.48
N PHE A 240 11.77 4.16 11.38
CA PHE A 240 11.28 3.47 10.18
C PHE A 240 11.60 4.33 8.96
N PRO A 241 12.17 3.74 7.91
CA PRO A 241 12.65 4.49 6.77
C PRO A 241 11.51 5.21 6.07
N GLN A 242 11.71 6.48 5.81
CA GLN A 242 10.81 7.22 4.96
C GLN A 242 11.20 7.05 3.49
N THR A 243 10.21 7.15 2.61
CA THR A 243 10.45 7.31 1.18
C THR A 243 11.08 8.67 0.93
N ARG A 244 12.20 8.70 0.21
CA ARG A 244 12.84 9.94 -0.27
C ARG A 244 12.53 10.10 -1.75
N ILE A 245 12.37 11.36 -2.18
CA ILE A 245 11.97 11.67 -3.54
C ILE A 245 12.78 12.88 -4.02
N PHE A 246 13.38 12.77 -5.19
CA PHE A 246 14.00 13.90 -5.87
C PHE A 246 13.43 14.02 -7.28
N VAL A 247 12.99 15.22 -7.64
CA VAL A 247 12.39 15.51 -8.94
C VAL A 247 13.10 16.69 -9.60
N GLU A 248 13.50 16.49 -10.84
CA GLU A 248 14.01 17.54 -11.72
C GLU A 248 12.93 17.94 -12.72
N ALA A 249 12.73 19.25 -12.86
CA ALA A 249 11.75 19.83 -13.75
C ALA A 249 12.35 20.98 -14.57
N GLU A 250 11.62 21.45 -15.59
CA GLU A 250 12.11 22.43 -16.58
C GLU A 250 12.63 23.72 -15.95
N HIS A 251 12.11 24.13 -14.79
CA HIS A 251 12.39 25.42 -14.18
C HIS A 251 12.79 25.31 -12.70
N GLY A 252 13.07 24.10 -12.21
CA GLY A 252 13.46 23.88 -10.84
C GLY A 252 13.49 22.41 -10.43
N SER A 253 13.47 22.19 -9.12
CA SER A 253 13.49 20.85 -8.54
C SER A 253 12.63 20.79 -7.28
N LEU A 254 12.26 19.57 -6.91
CA LEU A 254 11.58 19.25 -5.66
C LEU A 254 12.30 18.09 -4.99
N GLU A 255 12.47 18.17 -3.68
CA GLU A 255 13.11 17.10 -2.92
C GLU A 255 12.35 16.83 -1.61
N LEU A 256 11.98 15.58 -1.36
CA LEU A 256 11.58 15.07 -0.06
C LEU A 256 12.77 14.39 0.60
N LYS A 257 13.30 15.03 1.63
CA LYS A 257 14.50 14.63 2.39
C LYS A 257 14.14 13.89 3.67
N SER A 258 15.16 13.30 4.30
CA SER A 258 15.06 12.78 5.68
C SER A 258 14.51 13.83 6.64
N GLY A 259 13.72 13.39 7.64
CA GLY A 259 13.01 14.25 8.57
C GLY A 259 11.81 14.97 7.95
N TYR A 260 11.22 14.38 6.90
CA TYR A 260 9.99 14.87 6.24
C TYR A 260 10.10 16.30 5.69
N ARG A 261 11.32 16.74 5.32
CA ARG A 261 11.59 18.05 4.77
C ARG A 261 11.36 18.06 3.27
N ILE A 262 10.46 18.92 2.82
CA ILE A 262 10.20 19.14 1.39
C ILE A 262 10.83 20.46 0.98
N ALA A 263 11.79 20.42 0.08
CA ALA A 263 12.45 21.57 -0.51
C ALA A 263 12.00 21.75 -1.96
N VAL A 264 11.56 22.96 -2.31
CA VAL A 264 11.23 23.34 -3.68
C VAL A 264 12.17 24.45 -4.10
N THR A 265 12.96 24.20 -5.14
CA THR A 265 13.90 25.17 -5.73
C THR A 265 13.37 25.65 -7.07
N SER A 266 13.22 26.95 -7.24
CA SER A 266 12.83 27.58 -8.51
C SER A 266 13.40 29.02 -8.57
N LYS A 267 13.83 29.45 -9.75
CA LYS A 267 14.40 30.79 -9.99
C LYS A 267 15.57 31.16 -9.06
N GLY A 268 16.37 30.17 -8.69
CA GLY A 268 17.53 30.36 -7.80
C GLY A 268 17.21 30.45 -6.30
N GLU A 269 15.96 30.31 -5.90
CA GLU A 269 15.52 30.30 -4.50
C GLU A 269 15.04 28.91 -4.09
N THR A 270 15.33 28.51 -2.86
CA THR A 270 14.82 27.28 -2.24
C THR A 270 13.90 27.62 -1.09
N ARG A 271 12.70 27.05 -1.10
CA ARG A 271 11.75 27.09 0.02
C ARG A 271 11.64 25.70 0.61
N GLU A 272 11.72 25.61 1.93
CA GLU A 272 11.66 24.33 2.65
C GLU A 272 10.53 24.35 3.68
N GLN A 273 9.85 23.22 3.83
CA GLN A 273 8.84 22.98 4.87
C GLN A 273 8.97 21.56 5.42
N ILE A 274 8.61 21.38 6.68
CA ILE A 274 8.53 20.06 7.32
C ILE A 274 7.07 19.59 7.25
N VAL A 275 6.85 18.37 6.76
CA VAL A 275 5.54 17.73 6.64
C VAL A 275 5.57 16.39 7.38
N ALA A 276 5.69 16.48 8.69
CA ALA A 276 5.72 15.29 9.54
C ALA A 276 4.38 14.52 9.47
N PRO A 277 4.41 13.18 9.58
CA PRO A 277 3.20 12.38 9.72
C PRO A 277 2.47 12.75 11.02
N PHE A 278 1.16 12.54 11.01
CA PHE A 278 0.35 12.69 12.23
C PHE A 278 0.63 11.52 13.18
N HIS A 279 0.75 11.80 14.48
CA HIS A 279 0.88 10.76 15.50
C HIS A 279 -0.48 10.38 16.08
N TYR A 280 -0.85 9.12 15.93
CA TYR A 280 -2.01 8.53 16.60
C TYR A 280 -1.56 7.83 17.89
N PRO A 281 -2.31 7.94 19.02
CA PRO A 281 -1.91 7.36 20.31
C PRO A 281 -1.72 5.83 20.31
N TRP A 282 -2.28 5.14 19.34
CA TRP A 282 -2.15 3.69 19.16
C TRP A 282 -0.92 3.28 18.32
N ALA A 283 -0.25 4.24 17.69
CA ALA A 283 0.93 3.99 16.85
C ALA A 283 2.21 4.21 17.66
N ASP A 284 3.26 3.46 17.34
CA ASP A 284 4.61 3.76 17.80
C ASP A 284 5.13 4.95 16.98
N PRO A 285 5.65 6.04 17.60
CA PRO A 285 6.17 7.19 16.90
C PRO A 285 7.21 6.86 15.81
N ALA A 286 8.00 5.81 16.01
CA ALA A 286 8.96 5.34 15.01
C ALA A 286 8.31 4.89 13.69
N TYR A 287 7.02 4.54 13.72
CA TYR A 287 6.27 4.03 12.56
C TYR A 287 5.16 4.99 12.07
N ASP A 288 5.11 6.21 12.58
CA ASP A 288 4.04 7.17 12.26
C ASP A 288 3.86 7.38 10.76
N VAL A 289 4.93 7.40 9.98
CA VAL A 289 4.86 7.61 8.54
C VAL A 289 4.00 6.56 7.81
N VAL A 290 4.03 5.32 8.30
CA VAL A 290 3.22 4.22 7.75
C VAL A 290 1.86 4.16 8.42
N HIS A 291 1.82 4.16 9.74
CA HIS A 291 0.58 3.94 10.48
C HIS A 291 -0.40 5.10 10.30
N SER A 292 0.07 6.35 10.26
CA SER A 292 -0.81 7.50 10.06
C SER A 292 -1.50 7.50 8.70
N SER A 293 -0.89 6.90 7.69
CA SER A 293 -1.44 6.86 6.33
C SER A 293 -2.62 5.89 6.18
N ILE A 294 -2.80 4.96 7.12
CA ILE A 294 -3.93 4.01 7.14
C ILE A 294 -5.25 4.76 7.26
N VAL A 295 -5.32 5.73 8.17
CA VAL A 295 -6.56 6.47 8.46
C VAL A 295 -7.08 7.23 7.23
N PRO A 296 -6.32 8.10 6.54
CA PRO A 296 -6.81 8.78 5.35
C PRO A 296 -7.08 7.82 4.17
N CYS A 297 -6.35 6.73 4.05
CA CYS A 297 -6.65 5.67 3.08
C CYS A 297 -8.05 5.10 3.34
N GLN A 298 -8.29 4.57 4.53
CA GLN A 298 -9.58 4.01 4.91
C GLN A 298 -10.72 5.03 4.84
N ALA A 299 -10.46 6.29 5.19
CA ALA A 299 -11.44 7.36 5.06
C ALA A 299 -11.89 7.58 3.60
N ASN A 300 -10.95 7.56 2.64
CA ASN A 300 -11.29 7.60 1.21
C ASN A 300 -12.10 6.36 0.80
N LEU A 301 -11.68 5.16 1.22
CA LEU A 301 -12.41 3.93 0.91
C LEU A 301 -13.83 3.96 1.48
N LEU A 302 -14.02 4.45 2.72
CA LEU A 302 -15.34 4.59 3.34
C LEU A 302 -16.24 5.55 2.57
N ARG A 303 -15.74 6.72 2.18
CA ARG A 303 -16.50 7.70 1.37
C ARG A 303 -16.88 7.12 0.01
N ALA A 304 -15.99 6.33 -0.59
CA ALA A 304 -16.29 5.63 -1.83
C ALA A 304 -17.38 4.55 -1.65
N LEU A 305 -17.36 3.78 -0.56
CA LEU A 305 -18.41 2.82 -0.22
C LEU A 305 -19.78 3.50 -0.01
N ARG A 306 -19.78 4.77 0.41
CA ARG A 306 -21.00 5.60 0.54
C ARG A 306 -21.43 6.27 -0.76
N GLY A 307 -20.64 6.16 -1.82
CA GLY A 307 -20.88 6.87 -3.09
C GLY A 307 -20.65 8.39 -3.02
N GLU A 308 -19.90 8.87 -2.03
CA GLU A 308 -19.59 10.29 -1.83
C GLU A 308 -18.43 10.75 -2.71
N GLU A 309 -17.49 9.86 -3.02
CA GLU A 309 -16.34 10.10 -3.91
C GLU A 309 -15.83 8.80 -4.55
N ASN A 310 -14.86 8.92 -5.44
CA ASN A 310 -14.19 7.73 -6.01
C ASN A 310 -13.04 7.27 -5.09
N ALA A 311 -12.90 5.95 -4.92
CA ALA A 311 -11.73 5.40 -4.26
C ALA A 311 -10.48 5.60 -5.14
N GLU A 312 -9.39 6.04 -4.54
CA GLU A 312 -8.11 6.17 -5.26
C GLU A 312 -7.44 4.80 -5.48
N THR A 313 -7.67 3.84 -4.59
CA THR A 313 -7.06 2.51 -4.61
C THR A 313 -8.11 1.41 -4.78
N THR A 314 -8.70 1.35 -5.99
CA THR A 314 -9.55 0.23 -6.41
C THR A 314 -8.70 -0.98 -6.81
N ALA A 315 -9.30 -2.19 -6.85
CA ALA A 315 -8.63 -3.36 -7.41
C ALA A 315 -8.14 -3.13 -8.84
N LYS A 316 -8.96 -2.47 -9.67
CA LYS A 316 -8.59 -2.10 -11.06
C LYS A 316 -7.34 -1.20 -11.11
N ASP A 317 -7.21 -0.24 -10.20
CA ASP A 317 -6.00 0.59 -10.08
C ASP A 317 -4.81 -0.25 -9.57
N ASN A 318 -5.02 -1.07 -8.55
CA ASN A 318 -3.96 -1.87 -7.93
C ASN A 318 -3.41 -2.97 -8.85
N VAL A 319 -4.25 -3.57 -9.71
CA VAL A 319 -3.79 -4.52 -10.76
C VAL A 319 -2.71 -3.89 -11.64
N LYS A 320 -2.77 -2.60 -11.93
CA LYS A 320 -1.71 -1.92 -12.70
C LYS A 320 -0.38 -1.89 -11.94
N THR A 321 -0.43 -1.70 -10.61
CA THR A 321 0.79 -1.80 -9.77
C THR A 321 1.32 -3.23 -9.74
N LEU A 322 0.46 -4.24 -9.62
CA LEU A 322 0.88 -5.65 -9.67
C LEU A 322 1.48 -6.03 -11.04
N LYS A 323 0.97 -5.48 -12.15
CA LYS A 323 1.59 -5.63 -13.47
C LYS A 323 3.02 -5.10 -13.49
N LEU A 324 3.28 -3.96 -12.84
CA LEU A 324 4.65 -3.42 -12.73
C LEU A 324 5.56 -4.32 -11.89
N VAL A 325 5.08 -4.87 -10.79
CA VAL A 325 5.82 -5.84 -9.97
C VAL A 325 6.19 -7.07 -10.82
N HIS A 326 5.22 -7.64 -11.52
CA HIS A 326 5.42 -8.78 -12.38
C HIS A 326 6.41 -8.50 -13.53
N ALA A 327 6.23 -7.38 -14.22
CA ALA A 327 7.11 -6.94 -15.31
C ALA A 327 8.54 -6.64 -14.80
N SER A 328 8.68 -6.14 -13.56
CA SER A 328 9.99 -5.92 -12.94
C SER A 328 10.73 -7.24 -12.71
N TYR A 329 10.06 -8.28 -12.21
CA TYR A 329 10.66 -9.62 -12.11
C TYR A 329 11.01 -10.21 -13.47
N GLN A 330 10.14 -10.08 -14.47
CA GLN A 330 10.41 -10.51 -15.83
C GLN A 330 11.64 -9.79 -16.42
N SER A 331 11.76 -8.48 -16.20
CA SER A 331 12.91 -7.69 -16.62
C SER A 331 14.19 -8.12 -15.91
N ALA A 332 14.15 -8.32 -14.59
CA ALA A 332 15.30 -8.77 -13.81
C ALA A 332 15.82 -10.13 -14.28
N GLN A 333 14.92 -11.04 -14.64
CA GLN A 333 15.22 -12.37 -15.16
C GLN A 333 15.81 -12.36 -16.57
N SER A 334 15.16 -11.61 -17.47
CA SER A 334 15.55 -11.58 -18.89
C SER A 334 16.72 -10.64 -19.19
N GLY A 335 16.97 -9.64 -18.33
CA GLY A 335 17.91 -8.56 -18.56
C GLY A 335 17.45 -7.58 -19.65
N GLN A 336 16.15 -7.59 -20.00
CA GLN A 336 15.56 -6.74 -21.03
C GLN A 336 14.55 -5.77 -20.44
N ALA A 337 14.32 -4.65 -21.12
CA ALA A 337 13.20 -3.77 -20.83
C ALA A 337 11.88 -4.44 -21.23
N VAL A 338 10.85 -4.30 -20.40
CA VAL A 338 9.53 -4.90 -20.58
C VAL A 338 8.50 -3.79 -20.80
N PRO A 339 7.78 -3.79 -21.94
CA PRO A 339 6.68 -2.86 -22.16
C PRO A 339 5.49 -3.24 -21.29
N ILE A 340 4.76 -2.24 -20.79
CA ILE A 340 3.53 -2.41 -19.99
C ILE A 340 2.32 -2.27 -20.91
N THR A 341 1.52 -3.35 -20.98
CA THR A 341 0.33 -3.44 -21.85
C THR A 341 -0.96 -3.52 -21.01
#